data_bf7ec56f7a70206707af24291561d34d
#
_entry.id   bf7ec56f7a70206707af24291561d34d
#
_cell.length_a   1.000
_cell.length_b   1.000
_cell.length_c   1.000
_cell.angle_alpha   90.00
_cell.angle_beta   90.00
_cell.angle_gamma   90.00
#
_symmetry.space_group_name_H-M   'P 1'
#
loop_
_entity.id
_entity.type
_entity.pdbx_description
1 polymer ?
#
loop_
_entity_poly.entity_id
_entity_poly.type
_entity_poly.pdbx_seq_one_letter_code
_entity_poly.pdbx_strand_id
1 'polypeptide(L)'
;MKEVTSSPETSKTFKYWQTRTIIATMIGYAIFYFVRKNFSFAIPGLTAEYGITKTSFGIIMTLVTIVYGVSRFLNGILADRFNARYHMSIGLLLCAVANFAFGFGTDLSTLFTGQTSGPMFTNTMVLLFGIILISNNLFQGSGFPPVARLLTHWIPQNELATKMSVWNTSHSIGAALVAILAGYIMGTLGTNMSNNPEVVAAIAANLNVDLSDSERMKSVLESASHYGAWKWCFWIPAAIALAGSIGLFLGLRDTPSSVGLTELHKIHKKGKNSSAEFKAFVRKAVYRNKWIWILGVANFFVYVVRFAVLDWGPTFLKEAHGMTLTDAGWTVAVFEIFGIVGMLAAGWATDRYLGGKAHRTSLYCMIGVAIFMTLFLYLPDSTPSWGMILTLATCGFFIYGPQALIGIAAANQATNRAAATANGVVGLFGYASGLVSGFGIGFMVDTINKVNPGRAWDYVFMMMIGMAVLCVFIFALMWKAKAHGYEEEGLEEN
;
A
#
# COMPACT_ATOMS: atom_id res chain seq x y z
N MET A 1 22.63 -18.55 34.32
CA MET A 1 22.01 -17.24 33.96
C MET A 1 21.32 -16.71 35.21
N LYS A 2 21.81 -15.62 35.80
CA LYS A 2 21.10 -14.99 36.92
C LYS A 2 19.84 -14.30 36.35
N GLU A 3 18.67 -14.79 36.70
CA GLU A 3 17.42 -14.06 36.53
C GLU A 3 17.56 -12.72 37.25
N VAL A 4 17.53 -11.64 36.50
CA VAL A 4 17.37 -10.31 37.08
C VAL A 4 15.91 -10.23 37.53
N THR A 5 15.67 -10.49 38.82
CA THR A 5 14.39 -10.28 39.46
C THR A 5 14.09 -8.78 39.40
N SER A 6 13.35 -8.36 38.35
CA SER A 6 12.81 -7.01 38.27
C SER A 6 11.80 -6.82 39.37
N SER A 7 11.86 -5.69 40.10
CA SER A 7 10.81 -5.35 41.07
C SER A 7 9.44 -5.31 40.37
N PRO A 8 8.34 -5.62 41.05
CA PRO A 8 6.99 -5.56 40.49
C PRO A 8 6.66 -4.20 39.84
N GLU A 9 7.25 -3.13 40.35
CA GLU A 9 7.09 -1.76 39.86
C GLU A 9 7.84 -1.54 38.52
N THR A 10 9.04 -2.05 38.39
CA THR A 10 9.82 -2.04 37.13
C THR A 10 9.08 -2.82 36.02
N SER A 11 8.44 -3.94 36.38
CA SER A 11 7.63 -4.74 35.47
C SER A 11 6.38 -3.99 34.97
N LYS A 12 5.69 -3.24 35.83
CA LYS A 12 4.52 -2.42 35.47
C LYS A 12 4.90 -1.26 34.56
N THR A 13 5.98 -0.56 34.87
CA THR A 13 6.51 0.56 34.06
C THR A 13 6.97 0.07 32.67
N PHE A 14 7.60 -1.10 32.61
CA PHE A 14 7.99 -1.69 31.34
C PHE A 14 6.77 -2.02 30.45
N LYS A 15 5.75 -2.69 31.00
CA LYS A 15 4.51 -3.02 30.30
C LYS A 15 3.77 -1.76 29.79
N TYR A 16 3.76 -0.70 30.57
CA TYR A 16 3.19 0.58 30.18
C TYR A 16 3.88 1.12 28.92
N TRP A 17 5.21 1.22 28.93
CA TRP A 17 5.96 1.71 27.77
C TRP A 17 5.89 0.78 26.56
N GLN A 18 5.88 -0.52 26.78
CA GLN A 18 5.70 -1.52 25.72
C GLN A 18 4.34 -1.31 25.02
N THR A 19 3.25 -1.28 25.78
CA THR A 19 1.89 -1.08 25.22
C THR A 19 1.77 0.26 24.55
N ARG A 20 2.29 1.33 25.16
CA ARG A 20 2.30 2.67 24.58
C ARG A 20 3.07 2.71 23.26
N THR A 21 4.22 2.08 23.17
CA THR A 21 5.03 2.02 21.93
C THR A 21 4.29 1.26 20.82
N ILE A 22 3.67 0.11 21.14
CA ILE A 22 2.89 -0.65 20.17
C ILE A 22 1.73 0.18 19.64
N ILE A 23 0.90 0.75 20.52
CA ILE A 23 -0.27 1.55 20.12
C ILE A 23 0.15 2.80 19.34
N ALA A 24 1.14 3.55 19.83
CA ALA A 24 1.60 4.77 19.16
C ALA A 24 2.16 4.47 17.77
N THR A 25 2.94 3.39 17.59
CA THR A 25 3.45 2.99 16.28
C THR A 25 2.35 2.45 15.37
N MET A 26 1.32 1.74 15.88
CA MET A 26 0.16 1.30 15.10
C MET A 26 -0.63 2.50 14.57
N ILE A 27 -0.97 3.44 15.43
CA ILE A 27 -1.69 4.66 15.04
C ILE A 27 -0.85 5.48 14.07
N GLY A 28 0.42 5.71 14.38
CA GLY A 28 1.33 6.45 13.51
C GLY A 28 1.47 5.83 12.13
N TYR A 29 1.60 4.50 12.05
CA TYR A 29 1.71 3.80 10.76
C TYR A 29 0.39 3.81 9.98
N ALA A 30 -0.75 3.72 10.65
CA ALA A 30 -2.04 3.93 10.03
C ALA A 30 -2.15 5.35 9.43
N ILE A 31 -1.66 6.38 10.15
CA ILE A 31 -1.68 7.77 9.66
C ILE A 31 -0.73 7.96 8.45
N PHE A 32 0.40 7.24 8.35
CA PHE A 32 1.21 7.24 7.12
C PHE A 32 0.38 6.83 5.89
N TYR A 33 -0.60 5.92 6.05
CA TYR A 33 -1.50 5.53 4.97
C TYR A 33 -2.49 6.62 4.58
N PHE A 34 -2.89 7.51 5.50
CA PHE A 34 -3.75 8.66 5.19
C PHE A 34 -3.11 9.59 4.15
N VAL A 35 -1.81 9.84 4.26
CA VAL A 35 -1.06 10.70 3.35
C VAL A 35 -0.34 9.95 2.23
N ARG A 36 -0.74 8.70 2.00
CA ARG A 36 -0.22 7.85 0.93
C ARG A 36 -1.31 7.37 -0.02
N LYS A 37 -2.49 6.96 0.49
CA LYS A 37 -3.55 6.33 -0.29
C LYS A 37 -4.71 7.29 -0.64
N ASN A 38 -4.67 8.52 -0.16
CA ASN A 38 -5.63 9.57 -0.50
C ASN A 38 -5.60 9.95 -1.99
N PHE A 39 -4.44 9.85 -2.66
CA PHE A 39 -4.25 10.26 -4.05
C PHE A 39 -5.19 9.53 -5.02
N SER A 40 -5.40 8.22 -4.86
CA SER A 40 -6.28 7.44 -5.74
C SER A 40 -7.73 7.96 -5.78
N PHE A 41 -8.21 8.57 -4.69
CA PHE A 41 -9.53 9.18 -4.64
C PHE A 41 -9.63 10.56 -5.32
N ALA A 42 -8.49 11.25 -5.43
CA ALA A 42 -8.43 12.55 -6.10
C ALA A 42 -8.38 12.42 -7.63
N ILE A 43 -7.98 11.27 -8.18
CA ILE A 43 -7.81 11.03 -9.62
C ILE A 43 -9.09 11.37 -10.42
N PRO A 44 -10.29 10.88 -10.06
CA PRO A 44 -11.50 11.19 -10.81
C PRO A 44 -11.79 12.70 -10.88
N GLY A 45 -11.61 13.42 -9.76
CA GLY A 45 -11.79 14.87 -9.72
C GLY A 45 -10.77 15.62 -10.58
N LEU A 46 -9.48 15.26 -10.45
CA LEU A 46 -8.40 15.85 -11.24
C LEU A 46 -8.56 15.58 -12.75
N THR A 47 -9.04 14.39 -13.13
CA THR A 47 -9.35 14.07 -14.53
C THR A 47 -10.51 14.94 -15.03
N ALA A 48 -11.58 15.05 -14.26
CA ALA A 48 -12.75 15.82 -14.63
C ALA A 48 -12.46 17.34 -14.75
N GLU A 49 -11.77 17.90 -13.76
CA GLU A 49 -11.52 19.33 -13.67
C GLU A 49 -10.42 19.82 -14.63
N TYR A 50 -9.37 19.03 -14.85
CA TYR A 50 -8.16 19.48 -15.57
C TYR A 50 -7.78 18.61 -16.77
N GLY A 51 -8.55 17.57 -17.10
CA GLY A 51 -8.27 16.70 -18.24
C GLY A 51 -6.98 15.92 -18.11
N ILE A 52 -6.46 15.70 -16.87
CA ILE A 52 -5.24 14.93 -16.66
C ILE A 52 -5.49 13.48 -17.02
N THR A 53 -4.67 12.93 -17.91
CA THR A 53 -4.81 11.57 -18.42
C THR A 53 -4.47 10.51 -17.38
N LYS A 54 -5.07 9.34 -17.48
CA LYS A 54 -4.76 8.19 -16.63
C LYS A 54 -3.33 7.71 -16.84
N THR A 55 -2.81 7.86 -18.07
CA THR A 55 -1.40 7.61 -18.39
C THR A 55 -0.47 8.48 -17.54
N SER A 56 -0.76 9.78 -17.42
CA SER A 56 0.03 10.71 -16.57
C SER A 56 0.02 10.30 -15.12
N PHE A 57 -1.15 9.97 -14.56
CA PHE A 57 -1.26 9.44 -13.21
C PHE A 57 -0.52 8.11 -13.03
N GLY A 58 -0.63 7.22 -14.02
CA GLY A 58 0.06 5.94 -14.02
C GLY A 58 1.58 6.06 -14.00
N ILE A 59 2.15 7.03 -14.73
CA ILE A 59 3.58 7.36 -14.68
C ILE A 59 3.97 7.82 -13.28
N ILE A 60 3.22 8.74 -12.69
CA ILE A 60 3.46 9.22 -11.33
C ILE A 60 3.41 8.04 -10.34
N MET A 61 2.39 7.19 -10.39
CA MET A 61 2.24 6.03 -9.50
C MET A 61 3.41 5.06 -9.64
N THR A 62 3.90 4.84 -10.85
CA THR A 62 5.07 3.99 -11.10
C THR A 62 6.32 4.55 -10.44
N LEU A 63 6.62 5.83 -10.68
CA LEU A 63 7.79 6.50 -10.10
C LEU A 63 7.73 6.53 -8.57
N VAL A 64 6.56 6.83 -8.02
CA VAL A 64 6.28 6.84 -6.60
C VAL A 64 6.53 5.46 -5.97
N THR A 65 6.10 4.40 -6.61
CA THR A 65 6.29 3.02 -6.12
C THR A 65 7.76 2.61 -6.13
N ILE A 66 8.50 2.95 -7.18
CA ILE A 66 9.95 2.71 -7.29
C ILE A 66 10.71 3.49 -6.21
N VAL A 67 10.44 4.79 -6.09
CA VAL A 67 11.08 5.65 -5.08
C VAL A 67 10.77 5.18 -3.67
N TYR A 68 9.55 4.75 -3.39
CA TYR A 68 9.21 4.16 -2.10
C TYR A 68 10.03 2.90 -1.79
N GLY A 69 10.20 2.00 -2.75
CA GLY A 69 11.02 0.80 -2.59
C GLY A 69 12.48 1.14 -2.22
N VAL A 70 13.09 2.08 -2.97
CA VAL A 70 14.45 2.59 -2.70
C VAL A 70 14.52 3.28 -1.34
N SER A 71 13.56 4.16 -1.07
CA SER A 71 13.49 4.89 0.19
C SER A 71 13.37 3.97 1.40
N ARG A 72 12.55 2.93 1.32
CA ARG A 72 12.40 1.95 2.39
C ARG A 72 13.71 1.23 2.71
N PHE A 73 14.50 0.92 1.68
CA PHE A 73 15.83 0.34 1.84
C PHE A 73 16.79 1.31 2.53
N LEU A 74 16.87 2.55 2.06
CA LEU A 74 17.73 3.59 2.64
C LEU A 74 17.35 3.90 4.09
N ASN A 75 16.06 4.07 4.35
CA ASN A 75 15.54 4.30 5.70
C ASN A 75 15.76 3.09 6.64
N GLY A 76 15.87 1.87 6.11
CA GLY A 76 16.30 0.71 6.89
C GLY A 76 17.70 0.90 7.47
N ILE A 77 18.64 1.38 6.65
CA ILE A 77 20.02 1.68 7.08
C ILE A 77 20.05 2.85 8.08
N LEU A 78 19.23 3.87 7.83
CA LEU A 78 19.14 5.05 8.70
C LEU A 78 18.49 4.71 10.05
N ALA A 79 17.47 3.84 10.08
CA ALA A 79 16.79 3.44 11.30
C ALA A 79 17.72 2.77 12.32
N ASP A 80 18.77 2.07 11.85
CA ASP A 80 19.76 1.47 12.74
C ASP A 80 20.70 2.51 13.38
N ARG A 81 20.81 3.71 12.80
CA ARG A 81 21.75 4.75 13.22
C ARG A 81 21.11 5.89 13.98
N PHE A 82 19.87 6.22 13.63
CA PHE A 82 19.14 7.34 14.21
C PHE A 82 18.13 6.88 15.27
N ASN A 83 17.81 7.77 16.19
CA ASN A 83 16.76 7.56 17.17
C ASN A 83 15.41 7.38 16.46
N ALA A 84 14.77 6.22 16.65
CA ALA A 84 13.55 5.84 15.94
C ALA A 84 12.36 6.78 16.23
N ARG A 85 12.30 7.39 17.43
CA ARG A 85 11.30 8.40 17.78
C ARG A 85 11.35 9.59 16.84
N TYR A 86 12.53 10.19 16.64
CA TYR A 86 12.70 11.35 15.76
C TYR A 86 12.55 10.92 14.30
N HIS A 87 13.12 9.80 13.90
CA HIS A 87 13.09 9.32 12.52
C HIS A 87 11.64 9.14 12.01
N MET A 88 10.79 8.45 12.78
CA MET A 88 9.40 8.23 12.40
C MET A 88 8.57 9.53 12.45
N SER A 89 8.76 10.35 13.50
CA SER A 89 8.00 11.59 13.67
C SER A 89 8.33 12.61 12.59
N ILE A 90 9.62 12.83 12.28
CA ILE A 90 10.05 13.76 11.23
C ILE A 90 9.60 13.28 9.86
N GLY A 91 9.71 11.96 9.59
CA GLY A 91 9.22 11.39 8.35
C GLY A 91 7.74 11.65 8.11
N LEU A 92 6.91 11.47 9.15
CA LEU A 92 5.47 11.75 9.05
C LEU A 92 5.19 13.26 8.90
N LEU A 93 5.96 14.12 9.58
CA LEU A 93 5.88 15.58 9.41
C LEU A 93 6.16 16.00 7.96
N LEU A 94 7.23 15.46 7.37
CA LEU A 94 7.59 15.77 5.98
C LEU A 94 6.53 15.24 4.99
N CYS A 95 5.92 14.09 5.27
CA CYS A 95 4.76 13.61 4.51
C CYS A 95 3.56 14.56 4.63
N ALA A 96 3.29 15.10 5.83
CA ALA A 96 2.22 16.06 6.06
C ALA A 96 2.47 17.35 5.25
N VAL A 97 3.69 17.88 5.27
CA VAL A 97 4.09 19.07 4.50
C VAL A 97 3.91 18.83 2.99
N ALA A 98 4.37 17.66 2.48
CA ALA A 98 4.21 17.32 1.07
C ALA A 98 2.73 17.22 0.66
N ASN A 99 1.89 16.59 1.48
CA ASN A 99 0.46 16.53 1.21
C ASN A 99 -0.21 17.91 1.27
N PHE A 100 0.17 18.73 2.24
CA PHE A 100 -0.35 20.11 2.32
C PHE A 100 0.01 20.90 1.06
N ALA A 101 1.26 20.81 0.60
CA ALA A 101 1.72 21.44 -0.64
C ALA A 101 0.98 20.95 -1.88
N PHE A 102 0.59 19.64 -1.93
CA PHE A 102 -0.17 19.09 -3.04
C PHE A 102 -1.51 19.78 -3.23
N GLY A 103 -2.22 20.09 -2.15
CA GLY A 103 -3.50 20.79 -2.20
C GLY A 103 -3.44 22.20 -2.83
N PHE A 104 -2.25 22.81 -2.87
CA PHE A 104 -1.97 24.10 -3.55
C PHE A 104 -1.45 23.92 -4.99
N GLY A 105 -1.58 22.74 -5.57
CA GLY A 105 -1.02 22.45 -6.89
C GLY A 105 -1.52 23.36 -8.01
N THR A 106 -2.79 23.78 -7.97
CA THR A 106 -3.35 24.79 -8.90
C THR A 106 -2.71 26.15 -8.72
N ASP A 107 -2.59 26.60 -7.47
CA ASP A 107 -2.03 27.93 -7.16
C ASP A 107 -0.54 27.98 -7.55
N LEU A 108 0.21 26.91 -7.27
CA LEU A 108 1.60 26.74 -7.70
C LEU A 108 1.72 26.72 -9.22
N SER A 109 0.85 26.00 -9.92
CA SER A 109 0.85 25.94 -11.39
C SER A 109 0.57 27.30 -12.00
N THR A 110 -0.37 28.07 -11.45
CA THR A 110 -0.66 29.45 -11.85
C THR A 110 0.56 30.35 -11.59
N LEU A 111 1.22 30.20 -10.46
CA LEU A 111 2.40 30.98 -10.11
C LEU A 111 3.56 30.77 -11.13
N PHE A 112 3.77 29.53 -11.56
CA PHE A 112 4.87 29.21 -12.49
C PHE A 112 4.53 29.51 -13.96
N THR A 113 3.26 29.42 -14.35
CA THR A 113 2.86 29.57 -15.76
C THR A 113 2.25 30.93 -16.09
N GLY A 114 1.75 31.65 -15.09
CA GLY A 114 0.91 32.84 -15.27
C GLY A 114 -0.46 32.53 -15.86
N GLN A 115 -0.85 31.25 -15.98
CA GLN A 115 -2.10 30.79 -16.60
C GLN A 115 -2.92 30.00 -15.57
N THR A 116 -4.25 30.02 -15.74
CA THR A 116 -5.21 29.28 -14.90
C THR A 116 -5.78 28.06 -15.61
N SER A 117 -5.48 27.86 -16.90
CA SER A 117 -5.95 26.76 -17.74
C SER A 117 -5.05 26.56 -18.95
N GLY A 118 -5.30 25.49 -19.71
CA GLY A 118 -4.59 25.20 -20.95
C GLY A 118 -3.44 24.19 -20.78
N PRO A 119 -2.85 23.73 -21.91
CA PRO A 119 -1.85 22.65 -21.89
C PRO A 119 -0.62 22.92 -21.04
N MET A 120 -0.11 24.16 -21.05
CA MET A 120 1.07 24.54 -20.25
C MET A 120 0.77 24.48 -18.75
N PHE A 121 -0.40 24.96 -18.34
CA PHE A 121 -0.87 24.89 -16.96
C PHE A 121 -1.01 23.42 -16.50
N THR A 122 -1.72 22.61 -17.27
CA THR A 122 -1.97 21.19 -16.93
C THR A 122 -0.66 20.39 -16.88
N ASN A 123 0.25 20.58 -17.83
CA ASN A 123 1.55 19.88 -17.84
C ASN A 123 2.40 20.29 -16.64
N THR A 124 2.42 21.57 -16.27
CA THR A 124 3.14 22.06 -15.09
C THR A 124 2.53 21.48 -13.82
N MET A 125 1.20 21.40 -13.73
CA MET A 125 0.50 20.80 -12.60
C MET A 125 0.84 19.32 -12.44
N VAL A 126 0.85 18.55 -13.54
CA VAL A 126 1.26 17.11 -13.54
C VAL A 126 2.70 16.97 -13.05
N LEU A 127 3.61 17.82 -13.52
CA LEU A 127 5.00 17.80 -13.10
C LEU A 127 5.15 18.11 -11.59
N LEU A 128 4.47 19.14 -11.10
CA LEU A 128 4.47 19.52 -9.68
C LEU A 128 3.88 18.39 -8.81
N PHE A 129 2.77 17.83 -9.22
CA PHE A 129 2.17 16.68 -8.54
C PHE A 129 3.13 15.48 -8.49
N GLY A 130 3.81 15.20 -9.60
CA GLY A 130 4.85 14.17 -9.65
C GLY A 130 5.96 14.42 -8.65
N ILE A 131 6.53 15.61 -8.63
CA ILE A 131 7.62 15.99 -7.71
C ILE A 131 7.17 15.89 -6.25
N ILE A 132 5.99 16.43 -5.92
CA ILE A 132 5.47 16.41 -4.55
C ILE A 132 5.18 14.97 -4.09
N LEU A 133 4.55 14.14 -4.92
CA LEU A 133 4.24 12.75 -4.57
C LEU A 133 5.50 11.88 -4.47
N ILE A 134 6.49 12.08 -5.35
CA ILE A 134 7.79 11.42 -5.25
C ILE A 134 8.48 11.80 -3.94
N SER A 135 8.48 13.08 -3.57
CA SER A 135 9.02 13.55 -2.31
C SER A 135 8.28 12.95 -1.10
N ASN A 136 6.94 12.94 -1.16
CA ASN A 136 6.13 12.29 -0.14
C ASN A 136 6.53 10.82 0.04
N ASN A 137 6.70 10.07 -1.05
CA ASN A 137 7.03 8.64 -0.98
C ASN A 137 8.50 8.39 -0.57
N LEU A 138 9.40 9.35 -0.80
CA LEU A 138 10.71 9.33 -0.19
C LEU A 138 10.62 9.39 1.34
N PHE A 139 9.77 10.24 1.89
CA PHE A 139 9.56 10.36 3.33
C PHE A 139 8.72 9.20 3.91
N GLN A 140 7.81 8.61 3.13
CA GLN A 140 7.03 7.43 3.51
C GLN A 140 7.91 6.23 3.89
N GLY A 141 9.11 6.11 3.32
CA GLY A 141 10.07 5.07 3.66
C GLY A 141 10.50 5.09 5.13
N SER A 142 10.36 6.20 5.85
CA SER A 142 10.65 6.33 7.29
C SER A 142 9.55 5.75 8.19
N GLY A 143 8.46 5.20 7.64
CA GLY A 143 7.37 4.66 8.45
C GLY A 143 7.70 3.32 9.10
N PHE A 144 8.05 2.30 8.31
CA PHE A 144 8.22 0.92 8.79
C PHE A 144 9.58 0.64 9.46
N PRO A 145 10.75 1.04 8.92
CA PRO A 145 12.03 0.64 9.48
C PRO A 145 12.24 1.06 10.94
N PRO A 146 11.91 2.31 11.35
CA PRO A 146 12.01 2.69 12.75
C PRO A 146 11.09 1.86 13.67
N VAL A 147 9.92 1.46 13.18
CA VAL A 147 9.00 0.60 13.95
C VAL A 147 9.59 -0.78 14.17
N ALA A 148 10.16 -1.40 13.14
CA ALA A 148 10.82 -2.69 13.30
C ALA A 148 11.89 -2.64 14.40
N ARG A 149 12.70 -1.59 14.43
CA ARG A 149 13.67 -1.35 15.49
C ARG A 149 12.99 -1.16 16.87
N LEU A 150 12.00 -0.28 16.97
CA LEU A 150 11.29 -0.04 18.23
C LEU A 150 10.70 -1.34 18.81
N LEU A 151 10.02 -2.12 17.99
CA LEU A 151 9.37 -3.34 18.45
C LEU A 151 10.38 -4.38 18.92
N THR A 152 11.55 -4.49 18.29
CA THR A 152 12.62 -5.42 18.76
C THR A 152 13.25 -4.98 20.08
N HIS A 153 13.26 -3.69 20.42
CA HIS A 153 13.74 -3.21 21.72
C HIS A 153 12.71 -3.33 22.84
N TRP A 154 11.42 -3.17 22.51
CA TRP A 154 10.34 -3.13 23.50
C TRP A 154 9.58 -4.43 23.67
N ILE A 155 9.77 -5.43 22.79
CA ILE A 155 9.03 -6.70 22.85
C ILE A 155 10.02 -7.86 23.04
N PRO A 156 9.77 -8.75 24.04
CA PRO A 156 10.52 -9.98 24.19
C PRO A 156 10.44 -10.88 22.96
N GLN A 157 11.51 -11.63 22.64
CA GLN A 157 11.56 -12.46 21.43
C GLN A 157 10.44 -13.50 21.35
N ASN A 158 10.02 -14.08 22.47
CA ASN A 158 8.94 -15.07 22.53
C ASN A 158 7.54 -14.49 22.21
N GLU A 159 7.36 -13.16 22.26
CA GLU A 159 6.10 -12.48 21.95
C GLU A 159 6.17 -11.65 20.66
N LEU A 160 7.38 -11.48 20.11
CA LEU A 160 7.64 -10.53 19.02
C LEU A 160 6.83 -10.88 17.77
N ALA A 161 6.80 -12.14 17.35
CA ALA A 161 6.09 -12.58 16.15
C ALA A 161 4.59 -12.28 16.23
N THR A 162 3.94 -12.64 17.35
CA THR A 162 2.51 -12.40 17.57
C THR A 162 2.18 -10.90 17.59
N LYS A 163 2.95 -10.12 18.35
CA LYS A 163 2.72 -8.67 18.46
C LYS A 163 3.01 -7.93 17.16
N MET A 164 4.01 -8.35 16.39
CA MET A 164 4.25 -7.81 15.05
C MET A 164 3.15 -8.16 14.06
N SER A 165 2.57 -9.35 14.15
CA SER A 165 1.42 -9.73 13.31
C SER A 165 0.20 -8.86 13.60
N VAL A 166 -0.10 -8.62 14.88
CA VAL A 166 -1.16 -7.68 15.28
C VAL A 166 -0.83 -6.26 14.82
N TRP A 167 0.41 -5.80 15.04
CA TRP A 167 0.85 -4.49 14.60
C TRP A 167 0.69 -4.31 13.08
N ASN A 168 0.97 -5.36 12.31
CA ASN A 168 0.90 -5.30 10.84
C ASN A 168 -0.51 -5.01 10.32
N THR A 169 -1.57 -5.27 11.09
CA THR A 169 -2.95 -4.91 10.68
C THR A 169 -3.16 -3.40 10.56
N SER A 170 -2.31 -2.60 11.19
CA SER A 170 -2.40 -1.13 11.19
C SER A 170 -2.39 -0.51 9.80
N HIS A 171 -1.68 -1.12 8.85
CA HIS A 171 -1.62 -0.61 7.48
C HIS A 171 -2.97 -0.76 6.74
N SER A 172 -3.64 -1.89 6.89
CA SER A 172 -4.96 -2.10 6.28
C SER A 172 -6.05 -1.29 6.98
N ILE A 173 -5.96 -1.15 8.30
CA ILE A 173 -6.85 -0.25 9.06
C ILE A 173 -6.68 1.19 8.55
N GLY A 174 -5.44 1.66 8.40
CA GLY A 174 -5.16 2.99 7.86
C GLY A 174 -5.66 3.17 6.42
N ALA A 175 -5.47 2.18 5.56
CA ALA A 175 -5.96 2.19 4.19
C ALA A 175 -7.50 2.21 4.12
N ALA A 176 -8.19 1.41 4.96
CA ALA A 176 -9.64 1.41 5.04
C ALA A 176 -10.19 2.77 5.54
N LEU A 177 -9.61 3.30 6.61
CA LEU A 177 -10.04 4.59 7.16
C LEU A 177 -9.84 5.75 6.19
N VAL A 178 -8.71 5.81 5.48
CA VAL A 178 -8.50 6.86 4.47
C VAL A 178 -9.40 6.67 3.26
N ALA A 179 -9.75 5.46 2.89
CA ALA A 179 -10.68 5.21 1.80
C ALA A 179 -12.07 5.77 2.11
N ILE A 180 -12.58 5.51 3.32
CA ILE A 180 -13.85 6.08 3.79
C ILE A 180 -13.78 7.62 3.85
N LEU A 181 -12.72 8.14 4.47
CA LEU A 181 -12.54 9.58 4.63
C LEU A 181 -12.44 10.29 3.28
N ALA A 182 -11.57 9.81 2.38
CA ALA A 182 -11.36 10.43 1.08
C ALA A 182 -12.60 10.29 0.18
N GLY A 183 -13.27 9.14 0.20
CA GLY A 183 -14.55 8.95 -0.50
C GLY A 183 -15.63 9.93 -0.01
N TYR A 184 -15.76 10.10 1.31
CA TYR A 184 -16.67 11.07 1.91
C TYR A 184 -16.30 12.51 1.51
N ILE A 185 -15.03 12.89 1.58
CA ILE A 185 -14.53 14.21 1.17
C ILE A 185 -14.89 14.49 -0.28
N MET A 186 -14.62 13.56 -1.19
CA MET A 186 -14.87 13.72 -2.63
C MET A 186 -16.36 13.77 -2.97
N GLY A 187 -17.22 13.16 -2.17
CA GLY A 187 -18.67 13.15 -2.39
C GLY A 187 -19.45 14.24 -1.64
N THR A 188 -18.77 15.04 -0.79
CA THR A 188 -19.51 16.02 0.05
C THR A 188 -18.86 17.41 0.09
N LEU A 189 -17.53 17.51 -0.09
CA LEU A 189 -16.84 18.78 -0.06
C LEU A 189 -16.65 19.36 -1.47
N GLY A 190 -16.09 20.55 -1.55
CA GLY A 190 -15.87 21.27 -2.79
C GLY A 190 -16.87 22.40 -2.97
N THR A 191 -16.76 23.08 -4.09
CA THR A 191 -17.66 24.19 -4.47
C THR A 191 -18.66 23.70 -5.51
N ASN A 192 -19.94 23.98 -5.29
CA ASN A 192 -20.95 23.61 -6.28
C ASN A 192 -20.88 24.57 -7.48
N MET A 193 -20.40 24.06 -8.61
CA MET A 193 -20.29 24.75 -9.91
C MET A 193 -21.22 24.14 -10.97
N SER A 194 -22.20 23.32 -10.59
CA SER A 194 -23.12 22.67 -11.53
C SER A 194 -23.98 23.66 -12.33
N ASN A 195 -24.16 24.87 -11.82
CA ASN A 195 -24.87 25.95 -12.49
C ASN A 195 -23.95 26.88 -13.33
N ASN A 196 -22.64 26.61 -13.39
CA ASN A 196 -21.73 27.38 -14.22
C ASN A 196 -21.50 26.67 -15.57
N PRO A 197 -22.05 27.24 -16.69
CA PRO A 197 -21.98 26.57 -18.00
C PRO A 197 -20.54 26.36 -18.50
N GLU A 198 -19.64 27.27 -18.19
CA GLU A 198 -18.23 27.16 -18.62
C GLU A 198 -17.53 25.97 -17.92
N VAL A 199 -17.74 25.80 -16.60
CA VAL A 199 -17.19 24.70 -15.84
C VAL A 199 -17.79 23.36 -16.28
N VAL A 200 -19.10 23.31 -16.46
CA VAL A 200 -19.82 22.11 -16.95
C VAL A 200 -19.31 21.71 -18.33
N ALA A 201 -19.18 22.66 -19.27
CA ALA A 201 -18.68 22.40 -20.61
C ALA A 201 -17.20 21.92 -20.58
N ALA A 202 -16.36 22.52 -19.75
CA ALA A 202 -14.97 22.12 -19.59
C ALA A 202 -14.86 20.68 -19.04
N ILE A 203 -15.65 20.34 -18.01
CA ILE A 203 -15.68 18.97 -17.45
C ILE A 203 -16.19 17.97 -18.49
N ALA A 204 -17.26 18.32 -19.24
CA ALA A 204 -17.81 17.45 -20.29
C ALA A 204 -16.75 17.19 -21.38
N ALA A 205 -16.03 18.22 -21.81
CA ALA A 205 -14.92 18.09 -22.77
C ALA A 205 -13.79 17.19 -22.22
N ASN A 206 -13.37 17.39 -20.97
CA ASN A 206 -12.34 16.59 -20.33
C ASN A 206 -12.70 15.10 -20.19
N LEU A 207 -14.00 14.82 -19.96
CA LEU A 207 -14.53 13.47 -19.83
C LEU A 207 -14.96 12.85 -21.18
N ASN A 208 -14.84 13.60 -22.29
CA ASN A 208 -15.36 13.23 -23.62
C ASN A 208 -16.85 12.85 -23.59
N VAL A 209 -17.67 13.66 -22.91
CA VAL A 209 -19.12 13.48 -22.79
C VAL A 209 -19.82 14.45 -23.71
N ASP A 210 -20.71 13.93 -24.57
CA ASP A 210 -21.60 14.76 -25.36
C ASP A 210 -22.63 15.40 -24.45
N LEU A 211 -22.82 16.73 -24.56
CA LEU A 211 -23.80 17.51 -23.79
C LEU A 211 -25.25 17.06 -24.04
N SER A 212 -25.50 16.33 -25.12
CA SER A 212 -26.82 15.74 -25.43
C SER A 212 -27.08 14.40 -24.71
N ASP A 213 -26.05 13.75 -24.18
CA ASP A 213 -26.14 12.47 -23.44
C ASP A 213 -26.60 12.72 -22.00
N SER A 214 -27.91 12.60 -21.76
CA SER A 214 -28.49 12.87 -20.45
C SER A 214 -28.05 11.98 -19.33
N GLU A 215 -27.64 10.73 -19.63
CA GLU A 215 -27.13 9.81 -18.60
C GLU A 215 -25.69 10.14 -18.17
N ARG A 216 -24.83 10.37 -19.14
CA ARG A 216 -23.41 10.76 -18.86
C ARG A 216 -23.34 12.19 -18.31
N MET A 217 -24.30 13.07 -18.66
CA MET A 217 -24.37 14.41 -18.09
C MET A 217 -24.54 14.41 -16.57
N LYS A 218 -25.19 13.39 -15.98
CA LYS A 218 -25.26 13.24 -14.51
C LYS A 218 -23.90 13.18 -13.86
N SER A 219 -22.95 12.44 -14.44
CA SER A 219 -21.57 12.32 -13.91
C SER A 219 -20.78 13.64 -14.06
N VAL A 220 -21.06 14.41 -15.11
CA VAL A 220 -20.49 15.75 -15.31
C VAL A 220 -21.00 16.71 -14.24
N LEU A 221 -22.31 16.75 -14.01
CA LEU A 221 -22.95 17.60 -13.00
C LEU A 221 -22.53 17.22 -11.59
N GLU A 222 -22.42 15.92 -11.29
CA GLU A 222 -21.87 15.43 -10.02
C GLU A 222 -20.44 15.93 -9.81
N SER A 223 -19.58 15.83 -10.83
CA SER A 223 -18.20 16.32 -10.75
C SER A 223 -18.15 17.84 -10.58
N ALA A 224 -19.03 18.59 -11.26
CA ALA A 224 -19.13 20.03 -11.09
C ALA A 224 -19.70 20.45 -9.72
N SER A 225 -20.57 19.63 -9.11
CA SER A 225 -21.12 19.92 -7.78
C SER A 225 -20.08 19.82 -6.65
N HIS A 226 -18.97 19.10 -6.89
CA HIS A 226 -17.87 18.89 -5.93
C HIS A 226 -16.54 19.45 -6.46
N TYR A 227 -16.58 20.52 -7.23
CA TYR A 227 -15.39 21.15 -7.83
C TYR A 227 -14.36 21.53 -6.78
N GLY A 228 -13.10 21.09 -6.97
CA GLY A 228 -12.00 21.32 -6.04
C GLY A 228 -12.01 20.46 -4.77
N ALA A 229 -12.93 19.50 -4.63
CA ALA A 229 -12.99 18.58 -3.50
C ALA A 229 -11.67 17.81 -3.29
N TRP A 230 -10.94 17.50 -4.36
CA TRP A 230 -9.66 16.79 -4.32
C TRP A 230 -8.61 17.49 -3.45
N LYS A 231 -8.64 18.84 -3.31
CA LYS A 231 -7.72 19.59 -2.43
C LYS A 231 -7.88 19.15 -0.98
N TRP A 232 -9.12 18.97 -0.53
CA TRP A 232 -9.44 18.54 0.82
C TRP A 232 -8.98 17.10 1.11
N CYS A 233 -8.90 16.22 0.08
CA CYS A 233 -8.31 14.90 0.19
C CYS A 233 -6.82 14.93 0.56
N PHE A 234 -6.15 16.07 0.43
CA PHE A 234 -4.77 16.26 0.85
C PHE A 234 -4.66 17.09 2.12
N TRP A 235 -5.42 18.17 2.25
CA TRP A 235 -5.33 19.05 3.41
C TRP A 235 -5.80 18.40 4.71
N ILE A 236 -6.92 17.66 4.69
CA ILE A 236 -7.43 17.00 5.90
C ILE A 236 -6.48 15.87 6.35
N PRO A 237 -6.04 14.93 5.49
CA PRO A 237 -5.03 13.96 5.87
C PRO A 237 -3.69 14.59 6.31
N ALA A 238 -3.28 15.72 5.71
CA ALA A 238 -2.08 16.44 6.13
C ALA A 238 -2.20 16.98 7.56
N ALA A 239 -3.34 17.55 7.94
CA ALA A 239 -3.60 18.00 9.30
C ALA A 239 -3.58 16.83 10.31
N ILE A 240 -4.19 15.69 9.95
CA ILE A 240 -4.16 14.46 10.75
C ILE A 240 -2.71 13.96 10.89
N ALA A 241 -1.92 13.99 9.81
CA ALA A 241 -0.53 13.54 9.82
C ALA A 241 0.37 14.48 10.64
N LEU A 242 0.12 15.78 10.62
CA LEU A 242 0.79 16.75 11.49
C LEU A 242 0.52 16.45 12.96
N ALA A 243 -0.75 16.27 13.34
CA ALA A 243 -1.12 15.88 14.69
C ALA A 243 -0.52 14.52 15.09
N GLY A 244 -0.53 13.55 14.15
CA GLY A 244 0.08 12.23 14.33
C GLY A 244 1.60 12.31 14.52
N SER A 245 2.30 13.18 13.80
CA SER A 245 3.73 13.42 13.97
C SER A 245 4.05 13.93 15.37
N ILE A 246 3.29 14.91 15.87
CA ILE A 246 3.41 15.42 17.25
C ILE A 246 3.12 14.30 18.25
N GLY A 247 2.06 13.52 18.00
CA GLY A 247 1.69 12.38 18.85
C GLY A 247 2.80 11.31 18.92
N LEU A 248 3.45 10.98 17.80
CA LEU A 248 4.60 10.08 17.76
C LEU A 248 5.80 10.66 18.52
N PHE A 249 6.10 11.93 18.31
CA PHE A 249 7.18 12.61 19.01
C PHE A 249 6.99 12.58 20.54
N LEU A 250 5.79 12.79 21.03
CA LEU A 250 5.47 12.75 22.46
C LEU A 250 5.32 11.32 22.98
N GLY A 251 4.75 10.42 22.17
CA GLY A 251 4.36 9.08 22.53
C GLY A 251 5.49 8.06 22.57
N LEU A 252 6.48 8.18 21.68
CA LEU A 252 7.54 7.20 21.53
C LEU A 252 8.76 7.46 22.42
N ARG A 253 9.46 6.36 22.73
CA ARG A 253 10.80 6.37 23.30
C ARG A 253 11.63 5.32 22.54
N ASP A 254 12.90 5.65 22.25
CA ASP A 254 13.73 4.83 21.36
C ASP A 254 14.00 3.44 21.95
N THR A 255 14.43 3.41 23.20
CA THR A 255 14.82 2.19 23.89
C THR A 255 14.37 2.20 25.36
N PRO A 256 14.28 1.04 26.04
CA PRO A 256 14.02 0.96 27.48
C PRO A 256 14.98 1.78 28.31
N SER A 257 16.26 1.83 27.95
CA SER A 257 17.28 2.62 28.67
C SER A 257 17.00 4.13 28.61
N SER A 258 16.32 4.62 27.57
CA SER A 258 15.94 6.04 27.45
C SER A 258 14.92 6.51 28.51
N VAL A 259 14.34 5.58 29.25
CA VAL A 259 13.39 5.83 30.37
C VAL A 259 13.86 5.19 31.68
N GLY A 260 15.16 4.84 31.78
CA GLY A 260 15.75 4.28 32.99
C GLY A 260 15.46 2.79 33.22
N LEU A 261 14.96 2.07 32.20
CA LEU A 261 14.68 0.64 32.28
C LEU A 261 15.84 -0.18 31.69
N THR A 262 15.97 -1.43 32.13
CA THR A 262 16.98 -2.36 31.63
C THR A 262 16.63 -2.81 30.22
N GLU A 263 17.60 -2.85 29.31
CA GLU A 263 17.44 -3.38 27.95
C GLU A 263 17.09 -4.87 27.99
N LEU A 264 16.13 -5.29 27.16
CA LEU A 264 15.72 -6.71 27.05
C LEU A 264 16.84 -7.58 26.45
N HIS A 265 17.63 -7.01 25.56
CA HIS A 265 18.74 -7.69 24.92
C HIS A 265 20.02 -6.87 25.12
N LYS A 266 21.05 -7.48 25.67
CA LYS A 266 22.41 -6.96 25.45
C LYS A 266 22.62 -7.02 23.93
N ILE A 267 22.74 -5.85 23.30
CA ILE A 267 23.12 -5.77 21.90
C ILE A 267 24.48 -6.46 21.81
N HIS A 268 24.48 -7.73 21.46
CA HIS A 268 25.70 -8.35 21.00
C HIS A 268 26.12 -7.54 19.79
N LYS A 269 27.15 -6.69 19.95
CA LYS A 269 27.87 -6.16 18.79
C LYS A 269 28.12 -7.38 17.91
N LYS A 270 27.46 -7.42 16.73
CA LYS A 270 27.64 -8.48 15.74
C LYS A 270 29.12 -8.80 15.71
N GLY A 271 29.52 -9.98 16.22
CA GLY A 271 30.86 -10.45 16.04
C GLY A 271 31.16 -10.29 14.56
N LYS A 272 32.37 -9.88 14.23
CA LYS A 272 32.90 -9.85 12.87
C LYS A 272 32.95 -11.30 12.34
N ASN A 273 31.80 -11.90 12.07
CA ASN A 273 31.77 -12.99 11.12
C ASN A 273 32.31 -12.39 9.82
N SER A 274 33.33 -13.01 9.26
CA SER A 274 34.02 -12.41 8.15
C SER A 274 32.99 -12.01 7.10
N SER A 275 33.00 -10.76 6.67
CA SER A 275 32.07 -10.23 5.65
C SER A 275 32.01 -11.13 4.41
N ALA A 276 33.05 -11.91 4.18
CA ALA A 276 33.17 -12.86 3.08
C ALA A 276 32.34 -14.14 3.29
N GLU A 277 32.34 -14.74 4.49
CA GLU A 277 31.54 -15.95 4.78
C GLU A 277 30.05 -15.66 4.74
N PHE A 278 29.62 -14.53 5.31
CA PHE A 278 28.21 -14.12 5.22
C PHE A 278 27.78 -13.86 3.78
N LYS A 279 28.64 -13.21 2.97
CA LYS A 279 28.35 -12.99 1.54
C LYS A 279 28.26 -14.30 0.77
N ALA A 280 29.13 -15.27 1.05
CA ALA A 280 29.10 -16.60 0.43
C ALA A 280 27.82 -17.35 0.82
N PHE A 281 27.42 -17.29 2.09
CA PHE A 281 26.19 -17.88 2.59
C PHE A 281 24.96 -17.29 1.92
N VAL A 282 24.81 -15.95 1.89
CA VAL A 282 23.69 -15.26 1.24
C VAL A 282 23.65 -15.59 -0.26
N ARG A 283 24.81 -15.66 -0.92
CA ARG A 283 24.88 -16.06 -2.33
C ARG A 283 24.29 -17.44 -2.56
N LYS A 284 24.54 -18.41 -1.66
CA LYS A 284 24.01 -19.77 -1.74
C LYS A 284 22.52 -19.80 -1.36
N ALA A 285 22.18 -19.26 -0.17
CA ALA A 285 20.85 -19.39 0.41
C ALA A 285 19.76 -18.52 -0.28
N VAL A 286 20.17 -17.41 -0.93
CA VAL A 286 19.23 -16.47 -1.57
C VAL A 286 19.43 -16.41 -3.08
N TYR A 287 20.59 -15.94 -3.52
CA TYR A 287 20.76 -15.61 -4.95
C TYR A 287 20.83 -16.84 -5.86
N ARG A 288 21.29 -18.00 -5.36
CA ARG A 288 21.30 -19.28 -6.09
C ARG A 288 20.07 -20.13 -5.83
N ASN A 289 19.22 -19.77 -4.88
CA ASN A 289 18.02 -20.50 -4.55
C ASN A 289 16.90 -20.14 -5.54
N LYS A 290 16.56 -21.11 -6.42
CA LYS A 290 15.50 -20.93 -7.43
C LYS A 290 14.14 -20.57 -6.84
N TRP A 291 13.84 -21.07 -5.63
CA TRP A 291 12.56 -20.84 -4.99
C TRP A 291 12.35 -19.37 -4.60
N ILE A 292 13.42 -18.67 -4.21
CA ILE A 292 13.38 -17.23 -3.93
C ILE A 292 13.01 -16.43 -5.18
N TRP A 293 13.54 -16.78 -6.35
CA TRP A 293 13.20 -16.11 -7.61
C TRP A 293 11.78 -16.40 -8.05
N ILE A 294 11.32 -17.66 -7.91
CA ILE A 294 9.92 -18.03 -8.21
C ILE A 294 8.96 -17.26 -7.29
N LEU A 295 9.25 -17.17 -5.98
CA LEU A 295 8.48 -16.36 -5.04
C LEU A 295 8.52 -14.86 -5.39
N GLY A 296 9.66 -14.36 -5.87
CA GLY A 296 9.77 -12.99 -6.36
C GLY A 296 8.82 -12.71 -7.52
N VAL A 297 8.84 -13.58 -8.54
CA VAL A 297 7.96 -13.46 -9.71
C VAL A 297 6.48 -13.59 -9.29
N ALA A 298 6.14 -14.53 -8.41
CA ALA A 298 4.79 -14.63 -7.85
C ALA A 298 4.38 -13.34 -7.13
N ASN A 299 5.28 -12.76 -6.34
CA ASN A 299 5.03 -11.52 -5.62
C ASN A 299 4.75 -10.34 -6.56
N PHE A 300 5.43 -10.28 -7.71
CA PHE A 300 5.13 -9.29 -8.74
C PHE A 300 3.66 -9.36 -9.18
N PHE A 301 3.15 -10.53 -9.54
CA PHE A 301 1.77 -10.69 -9.98
C PHE A 301 0.75 -10.42 -8.88
N VAL A 302 1.00 -10.88 -7.66
CA VAL A 302 0.14 -10.60 -6.49
C VAL A 302 0.03 -9.09 -6.28
N TYR A 303 1.14 -8.36 -6.36
CA TYR A 303 1.17 -6.93 -6.15
C TYR A 303 0.56 -6.13 -7.32
N VAL A 304 0.66 -6.61 -8.56
CA VAL A 304 -0.05 -5.97 -9.69
C VAL A 304 -1.55 -5.98 -9.42
N VAL A 305 -2.12 -7.15 -9.10
CA VAL A 305 -3.56 -7.27 -8.82
C VAL A 305 -3.97 -6.41 -7.63
N ARG A 306 -3.23 -6.47 -6.53
CA ARG A 306 -3.53 -5.71 -5.33
C ARG A 306 -3.48 -4.19 -5.56
N PHE A 307 -2.41 -3.70 -6.17
CA PHE A 307 -2.24 -2.27 -6.43
C PHE A 307 -3.24 -1.75 -7.48
N ALA A 308 -3.61 -2.56 -8.47
CA ALA A 308 -4.65 -2.22 -9.42
C ALA A 308 -5.96 -1.86 -8.70
N VAL A 309 -6.40 -2.69 -7.75
CA VAL A 309 -7.62 -2.44 -6.98
C VAL A 309 -7.47 -1.23 -6.04
N LEU A 310 -6.34 -1.08 -5.37
CA LEU A 310 -6.14 0.00 -4.40
C LEU A 310 -5.92 1.37 -5.02
N ASP A 311 -5.25 1.42 -6.17
CA ASP A 311 -4.83 2.68 -6.77
C ASP A 311 -5.84 3.17 -7.82
N TRP A 312 -6.53 2.25 -8.51
CA TRP A 312 -7.52 2.58 -9.53
C TRP A 312 -8.96 2.26 -9.12
N GLY A 313 -9.17 1.57 -7.99
CA GLY A 313 -10.49 1.17 -7.53
C GLY A 313 -11.52 2.30 -7.49
N PRO A 314 -11.23 3.45 -6.87
CA PRO A 314 -12.16 4.57 -6.84
C PRO A 314 -12.53 5.07 -8.24
N THR A 315 -11.55 5.20 -9.14
CA THR A 315 -11.75 5.62 -10.53
C THR A 315 -12.56 4.59 -11.31
N PHE A 316 -12.21 3.32 -11.19
CA PHE A 316 -12.91 2.21 -11.82
C PHE A 316 -14.37 2.11 -11.37
N LEU A 317 -14.62 2.13 -10.05
CA LEU A 317 -15.98 2.02 -9.50
C LEU A 317 -16.87 3.19 -9.94
N LYS A 318 -16.29 4.38 -10.03
CA LYS A 318 -17.01 5.56 -10.55
C LYS A 318 -17.28 5.44 -12.06
N GLU A 319 -16.27 5.14 -12.86
CA GLU A 319 -16.36 5.18 -14.33
C GLU A 319 -17.09 3.98 -14.95
N ALA A 320 -16.87 2.77 -14.40
CA ALA A 320 -17.47 1.55 -14.95
C ALA A 320 -18.83 1.22 -14.34
N HIS A 321 -19.04 1.55 -13.06
CA HIS A 321 -20.28 1.19 -12.35
C HIS A 321 -21.11 2.39 -11.87
N GLY A 322 -20.70 3.62 -12.19
CA GLY A 322 -21.45 4.82 -11.82
C GLY A 322 -21.58 5.04 -10.29
N MET A 323 -20.72 4.40 -9.49
CA MET A 323 -20.74 4.56 -8.04
C MET A 323 -20.33 5.98 -7.63
N THR A 324 -20.94 6.49 -6.58
CA THR A 324 -20.43 7.70 -5.93
C THR A 324 -19.05 7.45 -5.35
N LEU A 325 -18.21 8.48 -5.21
CA LEU A 325 -16.89 8.33 -4.59
C LEU A 325 -16.99 7.96 -3.10
N THR A 326 -18.10 8.30 -2.45
CA THR A 326 -18.41 7.83 -1.09
C THR A 326 -18.59 6.32 -1.05
N ASP A 327 -19.41 5.75 -1.94
CA ASP A 327 -19.63 4.29 -2.02
C ASP A 327 -18.36 3.55 -2.45
N ALA A 328 -17.59 4.12 -3.38
CA ALA A 328 -16.29 3.60 -3.76
C ALA A 328 -15.31 3.56 -2.56
N GLY A 329 -15.35 4.59 -1.71
CA GLY A 329 -14.56 4.62 -0.46
C GLY A 329 -14.93 3.49 0.49
N TRP A 330 -16.20 3.25 0.72
CA TRP A 330 -16.68 2.11 1.52
C TRP A 330 -16.31 0.78 0.88
N THR A 331 -16.40 0.65 -0.43
CA THR A 331 -16.05 -0.57 -1.17
C THR A 331 -14.58 -0.92 -0.98
N VAL A 332 -13.68 0.06 -1.14
CA VAL A 332 -12.23 -0.14 -0.90
C VAL A 332 -11.95 -0.43 0.57
N ALA A 333 -12.66 0.20 1.50
CA ALA A 333 -12.49 -0.07 2.93
C ALA A 333 -12.88 -1.51 3.28
N VAL A 334 -14.00 -2.01 2.77
CA VAL A 334 -14.46 -3.39 2.98
C VAL A 334 -13.48 -4.39 2.36
N PHE A 335 -12.93 -4.09 1.17
CA PHE A 335 -11.85 -4.88 0.56
C PHE A 335 -10.63 -5.01 1.50
N GLU A 336 -10.19 -3.92 2.13
CA GLU A 336 -9.07 -3.93 3.09
C GLU A 336 -9.40 -4.71 4.37
N ILE A 337 -10.61 -4.55 4.92
CA ILE A 337 -11.06 -5.26 6.12
C ILE A 337 -11.14 -6.77 5.87
N PHE A 338 -11.76 -7.18 4.77
CA PHE A 338 -11.81 -8.59 4.37
C PHE A 338 -10.40 -9.14 4.10
N GLY A 339 -9.50 -8.31 3.61
CA GLY A 339 -8.09 -8.63 3.44
C GLY A 339 -7.41 -9.01 4.76
N ILE A 340 -7.68 -8.29 5.86
CA ILE A 340 -7.15 -8.63 7.19
C ILE A 340 -7.63 -10.03 7.60
N VAL A 341 -8.93 -10.30 7.48
CA VAL A 341 -9.51 -11.60 7.81
C VAL A 341 -8.89 -12.71 6.94
N GLY A 342 -8.75 -12.45 5.63
CA GLY A 342 -8.15 -13.38 4.68
C GLY A 342 -6.70 -13.70 4.99
N MET A 343 -5.90 -12.70 5.35
CA MET A 343 -4.50 -12.88 5.76
C MET A 343 -4.37 -13.78 6.99
N LEU A 344 -5.20 -13.56 8.00
CA LEU A 344 -5.21 -14.37 9.22
C LEU A 344 -5.69 -15.81 8.94
N ALA A 345 -6.76 -15.96 8.17
CA ALA A 345 -7.29 -17.26 7.76
C ALA A 345 -6.28 -18.04 6.92
N ALA A 346 -5.58 -17.40 5.99
CA ALA A 346 -4.55 -18.03 5.17
C ALA A 346 -3.35 -18.51 6.01
N GLY A 347 -2.91 -17.69 6.98
CA GLY A 347 -1.87 -18.09 7.93
C GLY A 347 -2.27 -19.32 8.75
N TRP A 348 -3.45 -19.26 9.36
CA TRP A 348 -4.00 -20.39 10.13
C TRP A 348 -4.16 -21.66 9.28
N ALA A 349 -4.69 -21.54 8.06
CA ALA A 349 -4.87 -22.67 7.16
C ALA A 349 -3.52 -23.29 6.72
N THR A 350 -2.49 -22.46 6.53
CA THR A 350 -1.13 -22.89 6.22
C THR A 350 -0.57 -23.79 7.30
N ASP A 351 -0.70 -23.40 8.55
CA ASP A 351 -0.15 -24.15 9.68
C ASP A 351 -0.99 -25.41 9.97
N ARG A 352 -2.34 -25.28 9.95
CA ARG A 352 -3.23 -26.35 10.36
C ARG A 352 -3.40 -27.45 9.34
N TYR A 353 -3.49 -27.10 8.03
CA TYR A 353 -3.87 -28.07 6.98
C TYR A 353 -2.75 -28.37 5.98
N LEU A 354 -1.79 -27.46 5.81
CA LEU A 354 -0.79 -27.58 4.76
C LEU A 354 0.65 -27.76 5.29
N GLY A 355 0.80 -28.00 6.59
CA GLY A 355 2.08 -28.30 7.23
C GLY A 355 3.13 -27.22 6.98
N GLY A 356 2.76 -25.93 7.12
CA GLY A 356 3.64 -24.79 6.94
C GLY A 356 3.98 -24.43 5.47
N LYS A 357 3.38 -25.12 4.48
CA LYS A 357 3.66 -24.89 3.05
C LYS A 357 2.92 -23.67 2.52
N ALA A 358 3.40 -22.47 2.87
CA ALA A 358 2.80 -21.19 2.54
C ALA A 358 2.57 -20.97 1.02
N HIS A 359 3.41 -21.53 0.16
CA HIS A 359 3.25 -21.48 -1.29
C HIS A 359 2.00 -22.21 -1.78
N ARG A 360 1.57 -23.31 -1.11
CA ARG A 360 0.33 -24.04 -1.46
C ARG A 360 -0.91 -23.25 -1.07
N THR A 361 -0.92 -22.64 0.12
CA THR A 361 -2.01 -21.76 0.53
C THR A 361 -2.13 -20.57 -0.43
N SER A 362 -1.00 -19.99 -0.82
CA SER A 362 -0.96 -18.89 -1.79
C SER A 362 -1.54 -19.30 -3.15
N LEU A 363 -1.29 -20.54 -3.61
CA LEU A 363 -1.90 -21.08 -4.82
C LEU A 363 -3.42 -21.11 -4.71
N TYR A 364 -3.98 -21.68 -3.64
CA TYR A 364 -5.43 -21.73 -3.44
C TYR A 364 -6.05 -20.34 -3.33
N CYS A 365 -5.37 -19.43 -2.67
CA CYS A 365 -5.80 -18.03 -2.60
C CYS A 365 -5.85 -17.38 -3.98
N MET A 366 -4.84 -17.58 -4.84
CA MET A 366 -4.83 -17.00 -6.19
C MET A 366 -5.90 -17.61 -7.10
N ILE A 367 -6.26 -18.88 -6.91
CA ILE A 367 -7.45 -19.48 -7.57
C ILE A 367 -8.71 -18.72 -7.13
N GLY A 368 -8.88 -18.47 -5.82
CA GLY A 368 -9.98 -17.67 -5.30
C GLY A 368 -10.03 -16.27 -5.92
N VAL A 369 -8.89 -15.59 -6.02
CA VAL A 369 -8.79 -14.28 -6.69
C VAL A 369 -9.26 -14.36 -8.13
N ALA A 370 -8.78 -15.34 -8.91
CA ALA A 370 -9.16 -15.49 -10.31
C ALA A 370 -10.67 -15.74 -10.47
N ILE A 371 -11.26 -16.60 -9.62
CA ILE A 371 -12.70 -16.89 -9.63
C ILE A 371 -13.51 -15.62 -9.31
N PHE A 372 -13.21 -14.94 -8.20
CA PHE A 372 -14.02 -13.79 -7.78
C PHE A 372 -13.81 -12.56 -8.64
N MET A 373 -12.63 -12.37 -9.24
CA MET A 373 -12.44 -11.34 -10.26
C MET A 373 -13.23 -11.65 -11.54
N THR A 374 -13.26 -12.91 -11.96
CA THR A 374 -14.08 -13.34 -13.10
C THR A 374 -15.57 -13.14 -12.78
N LEU A 375 -16.01 -13.55 -11.59
CA LEU A 375 -17.37 -13.32 -11.15
C LEU A 375 -17.71 -11.82 -11.16
N PHE A 376 -16.82 -10.97 -10.64
CA PHE A 376 -17.03 -9.52 -10.62
C PHE A 376 -17.16 -8.94 -12.04
N LEU A 377 -16.33 -9.36 -12.98
CA LEU A 377 -16.36 -8.89 -14.38
C LEU A 377 -17.67 -9.23 -15.09
N TYR A 378 -18.28 -10.37 -14.74
CA TYR A 378 -19.52 -10.83 -15.39
C TYR A 378 -20.77 -10.63 -14.52
N LEU A 379 -20.70 -9.81 -13.46
CA LEU A 379 -21.87 -9.43 -12.70
C LEU A 379 -22.86 -8.68 -13.61
N PRO A 380 -24.17 -9.03 -13.57
CA PRO A 380 -25.20 -8.29 -14.30
C PRO A 380 -25.25 -6.83 -13.85
N ASP A 381 -25.56 -5.92 -14.76
CA ASP A 381 -25.73 -4.47 -14.45
C ASP A 381 -26.82 -4.23 -13.40
N SER A 382 -27.79 -5.15 -13.30
CA SER A 382 -28.84 -5.15 -12.28
C SER A 382 -28.37 -5.55 -10.88
N THR A 383 -27.09 -5.93 -10.71
CA THR A 383 -26.58 -6.36 -9.41
C THR A 383 -26.59 -5.20 -8.42
N PRO A 384 -27.22 -5.36 -7.26
CA PRO A 384 -27.23 -4.28 -6.26
C PRO A 384 -25.80 -4.03 -5.74
N SER A 385 -25.52 -2.78 -5.35
CA SER A 385 -24.18 -2.33 -4.91
C SER A 385 -23.56 -3.22 -3.84
N TRP A 386 -24.35 -3.76 -2.90
CA TRP A 386 -23.83 -4.67 -1.88
C TRP A 386 -23.28 -5.99 -2.47
N GLY A 387 -23.85 -6.48 -3.57
CA GLY A 387 -23.34 -7.68 -4.26
C GLY A 387 -21.99 -7.43 -4.91
N MET A 388 -21.79 -6.26 -5.55
CA MET A 388 -20.52 -5.82 -6.08
C MET A 388 -19.48 -5.64 -4.96
N ILE A 389 -19.87 -4.98 -3.88
CA ILE A 389 -19.00 -4.78 -2.70
C ILE A 389 -18.54 -6.14 -2.13
N LEU A 390 -19.47 -7.07 -1.93
CA LEU A 390 -19.16 -8.39 -1.36
C LEU A 390 -18.23 -9.19 -2.28
N THR A 391 -18.44 -9.15 -3.59
CA THR A 391 -17.60 -9.87 -4.57
C THR A 391 -16.19 -9.32 -4.57
N LEU A 392 -16.03 -7.99 -4.59
CA LEU A 392 -14.71 -7.34 -4.54
C LEU A 392 -14.03 -7.53 -3.17
N ALA A 393 -14.79 -7.48 -2.09
CA ALA A 393 -14.30 -7.77 -0.74
C ALA A 393 -13.75 -9.20 -0.62
N THR A 394 -14.42 -10.17 -1.26
CA THR A 394 -13.96 -11.56 -1.29
C THR A 394 -12.66 -11.69 -2.10
N CYS A 395 -12.47 -10.90 -3.17
CA CYS A 395 -11.16 -10.77 -3.81
C CYS A 395 -10.11 -10.27 -2.81
N GLY A 396 -10.45 -9.28 -1.98
CA GLY A 396 -9.61 -8.78 -0.89
C GLY A 396 -9.21 -9.89 0.09
N PHE A 397 -10.18 -10.68 0.53
CA PHE A 397 -9.94 -11.84 1.40
C PHE A 397 -8.87 -12.77 0.82
N PHE A 398 -8.96 -13.10 -0.44
CA PHE A 398 -8.03 -14.04 -1.07
C PHE A 398 -6.66 -13.40 -1.41
N ILE A 399 -6.59 -12.16 -1.88
CA ILE A 399 -5.31 -11.55 -2.33
C ILE A 399 -4.35 -11.24 -1.18
N TYR A 400 -4.87 -10.97 0.03
CA TYR A 400 -4.03 -10.68 1.19
C TYR A 400 -3.35 -11.91 1.78
N GLY A 401 -3.88 -13.12 1.52
CA GLY A 401 -3.22 -14.37 1.88
C GLY A 401 -1.81 -14.49 1.28
N PRO A 402 -1.66 -14.52 -0.05
CA PRO A 402 -0.36 -14.56 -0.72
C PRO A 402 0.54 -13.38 -0.33
N GLN A 403 0.00 -12.18 -0.20
CA GLN A 403 0.76 -11.00 0.19
C GLN A 403 1.50 -11.18 1.53
N ALA A 404 0.86 -11.81 2.52
CA ALA A 404 1.48 -12.10 3.81
C ALA A 404 2.39 -13.33 3.75
N LEU A 405 1.92 -14.39 3.08
CA LEU A 405 2.58 -15.70 3.09
C LEU A 405 3.85 -15.76 2.24
N ILE A 406 3.98 -14.94 1.18
CA ILE A 406 5.18 -14.94 0.33
C ILE A 406 6.43 -14.56 1.12
N GLY A 407 6.31 -13.56 2.01
CA GLY A 407 7.42 -13.17 2.89
C GLY A 407 7.84 -14.28 3.85
N ILE A 408 6.87 -15.02 4.40
CA ILE A 408 7.10 -16.17 5.26
C ILE A 408 7.74 -17.30 4.45
N ALA A 409 7.21 -17.60 3.26
CA ALA A 409 7.77 -18.61 2.37
C ALA A 409 9.23 -18.29 1.98
N ALA A 410 9.54 -17.01 1.69
CA ALA A 410 10.90 -16.59 1.37
C ALA A 410 11.86 -16.79 2.55
N ALA A 411 11.43 -16.43 3.76
CA ALA A 411 12.21 -16.68 4.98
C ALA A 411 12.45 -18.17 5.20
N ASN A 412 11.41 -19.00 5.04
CA ASN A 412 11.48 -20.46 5.19
C ASN A 412 12.32 -21.15 4.11
N GLN A 413 12.57 -20.52 2.97
CA GLN A 413 13.44 -21.05 1.92
C GLN A 413 14.91 -20.62 2.11
N ALA A 414 15.22 -19.64 2.97
CA ALA A 414 16.53 -19.00 3.08
C ALA A 414 17.15 -19.12 4.47
N THR A 415 16.74 -19.74 5.45
CA THR A 415 17.15 -19.71 6.87
C THR A 415 16.91 -18.36 7.57
N ASN A 416 16.81 -18.37 8.89
CA ASN A 416 16.64 -17.15 9.71
C ASN A 416 17.78 -16.13 9.49
N ARG A 417 19.02 -16.64 9.21
CA ARG A 417 20.21 -15.80 8.99
C ARG A 417 20.14 -14.97 7.71
N ALA A 418 19.42 -15.44 6.66
CA ALA A 418 19.30 -14.78 5.37
C ALA A 418 17.86 -14.32 5.05
N ALA A 419 16.91 -14.51 5.98
CA ALA A 419 15.50 -14.21 5.79
C ALA A 419 15.24 -12.75 5.37
N ALA A 420 15.94 -11.79 5.97
CA ALA A 420 15.82 -10.37 5.63
C ALA A 420 16.26 -10.09 4.19
N THR A 421 17.36 -10.71 3.73
CA THR A 421 17.83 -10.56 2.35
C THR A 421 16.89 -11.23 1.35
N ALA A 422 16.37 -12.41 1.68
CA ALA A 422 15.38 -13.10 0.84
C ALA A 422 14.10 -12.27 0.68
N ASN A 423 13.57 -11.74 1.78
CA ASN A 423 12.43 -10.82 1.76
C ASN A 423 12.72 -9.52 0.99
N GLY A 424 13.95 -9.02 1.07
CA GLY A 424 14.40 -7.86 0.28
C GLY A 424 14.34 -8.13 -1.22
N VAL A 425 14.89 -9.28 -1.67
CA VAL A 425 14.84 -9.69 -3.08
C VAL A 425 13.41 -9.85 -3.55
N VAL A 426 12.59 -10.60 -2.84
CA VAL A 426 11.18 -10.82 -3.17
C VAL A 426 10.38 -9.51 -3.17
N GLY A 427 10.69 -8.61 -2.23
CA GLY A 427 10.08 -7.28 -2.13
C GLY A 427 10.36 -6.37 -3.34
N LEU A 428 11.56 -6.46 -3.94
CA LEU A 428 11.89 -5.71 -5.16
C LEU A 428 10.93 -6.04 -6.31
N PHE A 429 10.60 -7.31 -6.49
CA PHE A 429 9.62 -7.73 -7.50
C PHE A 429 8.23 -7.15 -7.19
N GLY A 430 7.83 -7.13 -5.91
CA GLY A 430 6.57 -6.51 -5.51
C GLY A 430 6.49 -5.03 -5.87
N TYR A 431 7.55 -4.25 -5.68
CA TYR A 431 7.57 -2.83 -6.08
C TYR A 431 7.72 -2.63 -7.59
N ALA A 432 8.38 -3.54 -8.32
CA ALA A 432 8.45 -3.50 -9.77
C ALA A 432 7.05 -3.66 -10.42
N SER A 433 6.08 -4.25 -9.72
CA SER A 433 4.69 -4.35 -10.18
C SER A 433 4.04 -3.00 -10.48
N GLY A 434 4.52 -1.91 -9.84
CA GLY A 434 4.04 -0.55 -10.08
C GLY A 434 4.16 -0.09 -11.54
N LEU A 435 5.07 -0.69 -12.32
CA LEU A 435 5.16 -0.41 -13.76
C LEU A 435 3.88 -0.87 -14.48
N VAL A 436 3.34 -2.02 -14.14
CA VAL A 436 2.13 -2.56 -14.76
C VAL A 436 0.88 -1.97 -14.11
N SER A 437 0.80 -1.99 -12.77
CA SER A 437 -0.37 -1.49 -12.04
C SER A 437 -0.52 0.03 -12.12
N GLY A 438 0.55 0.79 -12.27
CA GLY A 438 0.52 2.24 -12.47
C GLY A 438 0.42 2.60 -13.96
N PHE A 439 1.58 2.69 -14.63
CA PHE A 439 1.65 3.11 -16.03
C PHE A 439 0.87 2.20 -16.96
N GLY A 440 1.02 0.87 -16.84
CA GLY A 440 0.38 -0.10 -17.72
C GLY A 440 -1.13 0.04 -17.74
N ILE A 441 -1.79 0.11 -16.57
CA ILE A 441 -3.23 0.28 -16.48
C ILE A 441 -3.66 1.66 -16.99
N GLY A 442 -3.01 2.73 -16.58
CA GLY A 442 -3.34 4.08 -17.04
C GLY A 442 -3.27 4.22 -18.55
N PHE A 443 -2.17 3.75 -19.15
CA PHE A 443 -1.97 3.74 -20.61
C PHE A 443 -3.00 2.87 -21.34
N MET A 444 -3.29 1.69 -20.79
CA MET A 444 -4.29 0.77 -21.36
C MET A 444 -5.68 1.40 -21.37
N VAL A 445 -6.10 2.01 -20.26
CA VAL A 445 -7.41 2.66 -20.17
C VAL A 445 -7.52 3.82 -21.14
N ASP A 446 -6.53 4.72 -21.21
CA ASP A 446 -6.54 5.86 -22.14
C ASP A 446 -6.52 5.41 -23.60
N THR A 447 -5.77 4.34 -23.93
CA THR A 447 -5.66 3.85 -25.31
C THR A 447 -6.93 3.15 -25.76
N ILE A 448 -7.48 2.27 -24.92
CA ILE A 448 -8.70 1.51 -25.25
C ILE A 448 -9.91 2.43 -25.36
N ASN A 449 -10.03 3.43 -24.46
CA ASN A 449 -11.14 4.37 -24.51
C ASN A 449 -11.18 5.20 -25.81
N LYS A 450 -10.06 5.34 -26.54
CA LYS A 450 -10.04 5.98 -27.87
C LYS A 450 -10.66 5.10 -28.95
N VAL A 451 -10.62 3.78 -28.79
CA VAL A 451 -11.08 2.81 -29.79
C VAL A 451 -12.45 2.23 -29.41
N ASN A 452 -12.63 1.89 -28.14
CA ASN A 452 -13.83 1.29 -27.55
C ASN A 452 -14.22 2.04 -26.26
N PRO A 453 -14.90 3.19 -26.37
CA PRO A 453 -15.31 3.96 -25.20
C PRO A 453 -16.15 3.13 -24.23
N GLY A 454 -15.82 3.19 -22.93
CA GLY A 454 -16.57 2.51 -21.86
C GLY A 454 -16.17 1.06 -21.59
N ARG A 455 -15.33 0.43 -22.44
CA ARG A 455 -14.89 -0.98 -22.25
C ARG A 455 -13.48 -1.14 -21.73
N ALA A 456 -12.76 -0.07 -21.48
CA ALA A 456 -11.36 -0.13 -21.09
C ALA A 456 -11.17 -0.90 -19.76
N TRP A 457 -12.07 -0.74 -18.82
CA TRP A 457 -11.99 -1.41 -17.53
C TRP A 457 -12.22 -2.92 -17.62
N ASP A 458 -13.05 -3.40 -18.56
CA ASP A 458 -13.22 -4.84 -18.82
C ASP A 458 -11.89 -5.49 -19.20
N TYR A 459 -11.12 -4.84 -20.09
CA TYR A 459 -9.80 -5.33 -20.49
C TYR A 459 -8.78 -5.29 -19.35
N VAL A 460 -8.84 -4.29 -18.46
CA VAL A 460 -8.01 -4.24 -17.26
C VAL A 460 -8.34 -5.42 -16.33
N PHE A 461 -9.61 -5.73 -16.12
CA PHE A 461 -10.02 -6.91 -15.33
C PHE A 461 -9.58 -8.22 -15.98
N MET A 462 -9.74 -8.37 -17.30
CA MET A 462 -9.24 -9.55 -18.03
C MET A 462 -7.72 -9.70 -17.85
N MET A 463 -6.96 -8.61 -17.91
CA MET A 463 -5.52 -8.62 -17.66
C MET A 463 -5.23 -9.09 -16.21
N MET A 464 -5.93 -8.55 -15.21
CA MET A 464 -5.74 -8.95 -13.80
C MET A 464 -6.10 -10.41 -13.57
N ILE A 465 -7.17 -10.92 -14.19
CA ILE A 465 -7.54 -12.34 -14.15
C ILE A 465 -6.43 -13.19 -14.77
N GLY A 466 -5.93 -12.80 -15.94
CA GLY A 466 -4.80 -13.48 -16.59
C GLY A 466 -3.56 -13.53 -15.70
N MET A 467 -3.23 -12.43 -15.01
CA MET A 467 -2.12 -12.38 -14.06
C MET A 467 -2.36 -13.25 -12.82
N ALA A 468 -3.59 -13.31 -12.30
CA ALA A 468 -3.94 -14.20 -11.20
C ALA A 468 -3.77 -15.67 -11.61
N VAL A 469 -4.22 -16.04 -12.80
CA VAL A 469 -4.07 -17.39 -13.36
C VAL A 469 -2.59 -17.73 -13.57
N LEU A 470 -1.79 -16.84 -14.15
CA LEU A 470 -0.34 -17.02 -14.29
C LEU A 470 0.32 -17.24 -12.92
N CYS A 471 -0.10 -16.49 -11.90
CA CYS A 471 0.41 -16.64 -10.54
C CYS A 471 0.07 -18.01 -9.95
N VAL A 472 -1.11 -18.58 -10.26
CA VAL A 472 -1.47 -19.96 -9.88
C VAL A 472 -0.46 -20.96 -10.47
N PHE A 473 -0.13 -20.84 -11.78
CA PHE A 473 0.87 -21.69 -12.41
C PHE A 473 2.25 -21.54 -11.78
N ILE A 474 2.66 -20.30 -11.44
CA ILE A 474 3.95 -20.06 -10.80
C ILE A 474 4.02 -20.72 -9.41
N PHE A 475 2.97 -20.63 -8.59
CA PHE A 475 2.92 -21.36 -7.33
C PHE A 475 2.85 -22.87 -7.52
N ALA A 476 2.21 -23.36 -8.59
CA ALA A 476 2.17 -24.78 -8.90
C ALA A 476 3.57 -25.37 -9.20
N LEU A 477 4.50 -24.56 -9.76
CA LEU A 477 5.90 -24.98 -9.92
C LEU A 477 6.58 -25.30 -8.58
N MET A 478 6.10 -24.67 -7.49
CA MET A 478 6.59 -24.92 -6.13
C MET A 478 5.85 -26.04 -5.40
N TRP A 479 4.93 -26.76 -6.03
CA TRP A 479 4.07 -27.74 -5.36
C TRP A 479 4.85 -28.78 -4.52
N LYS A 480 6.02 -29.21 -5.03
CA LYS A 480 6.89 -30.18 -4.39
C LYS A 480 7.90 -29.56 -3.42
N ALA A 481 7.98 -28.22 -3.34
CA ALA A 481 8.91 -27.55 -2.44
C ALA A 481 8.57 -27.88 -0.97
N LYS A 482 9.59 -28.07 -0.14
CA LYS A 482 9.42 -28.26 1.29
C LYS A 482 8.98 -26.95 1.96
N ALA A 483 8.42 -27.08 3.17
CA ALA A 483 8.08 -25.91 3.98
C ALA A 483 9.36 -25.12 4.34
N HIS A 484 10.43 -25.83 4.69
CA HIS A 484 11.75 -25.29 5.01
C HIS A 484 12.77 -25.79 3.99
N GLY A 485 13.06 -24.99 2.97
CA GLY A 485 13.91 -25.39 1.84
C GLY A 485 15.40 -25.49 2.18
N TYR A 486 15.85 -24.84 3.26
CA TYR A 486 17.25 -24.91 3.70
C TYR A 486 17.67 -26.28 4.23
N GLU A 487 16.71 -27.14 4.68
CA GLU A 487 16.96 -28.51 5.09
C GLU A 487 17.42 -29.39 3.90
N GLU A 488 16.98 -29.08 2.67
CA GLU A 488 17.40 -29.80 1.46
C GLU A 488 18.82 -29.47 1.01
N GLU A 489 19.33 -28.27 1.36
CA GLU A 489 20.62 -27.79 0.90
C GLU A 489 21.75 -28.00 1.92
N GLY A 490 21.48 -28.68 3.04
CA GLY A 490 22.47 -28.89 4.12
C GLY A 490 22.94 -27.57 4.72
N LEU A 491 22.07 -26.55 4.75
CA LEU A 491 22.29 -25.26 5.38
C LEU A 491 21.77 -25.31 6.82
N GLU A 492 22.16 -26.34 7.58
CA GLU A 492 21.81 -26.43 8.99
C GLU A 492 22.39 -25.25 9.76
N GLU A 493 21.62 -24.71 10.70
CA GLU A 493 22.10 -23.69 11.63
C GLU A 493 23.08 -24.35 12.61
N ASN A 494 24.39 -24.11 12.47
CA ASN A 494 25.38 -24.25 13.49
C ASN A 494 25.53 -22.99 14.33
#